data_8aad4c87151ab702d51c740b1ec702ab
#
_entry.id   8aad4c87151ab702d51c740b1ec702ab
#
_cell.length_a   1.000
_cell.length_b   1.000
_cell.length_c   1.000
_cell.angle_alpha   90.00
_cell.angle_beta   90.00
_cell.angle_gamma   90.00
#
_symmetry.space_group_name_H-M   'P 1'
#
loop_
_entity.id
_entity.type
_entity.pdbx_description
1 polymer ?
#
loop_
_entity_poly.entity_id
_entity_poly.type
_entity_poly.pdbx_seq_one_letter_code
_entity_poly.pdbx_strand_id
1 'polypeptide(L)'
;MKFQAALNANDEIGGIPDGGEKRLANAVILQAWSDFSHDGEVNSERKSHIETARLFFLSPDNSDWGASRRVWCDMAGLAESTLARVSREKAEHFKTIQDAKWAEYVKTLEEKKMLKRQAARKKTSK
;
A
#
# COMPACT_ATOMS: atom_id res chain seq x y z
N MET A 1 -2.98 -11.34 -10.87
CA MET A 1 -2.76 -10.92 -9.47
C MET A 1 -3.67 -11.71 -8.55
N LYS A 2 -3.15 -12.10 -7.39
CA LYS A 2 -3.90 -12.91 -6.41
C LYS A 2 -5.20 -12.25 -5.95
N PHE A 3 -5.19 -10.93 -5.78
CA PHE A 3 -6.35 -10.15 -5.37
C PHE A 3 -7.48 -10.27 -6.39
N GLN A 4 -7.18 -10.01 -7.66
CA GLN A 4 -8.16 -10.06 -8.74
C GLN A 4 -8.66 -11.49 -8.98
N ALA A 5 -7.77 -12.46 -8.91
CA ALA A 5 -8.13 -13.87 -9.06
C ALA A 5 -9.09 -14.34 -7.96
N ALA A 6 -8.89 -13.88 -6.72
CA ALA A 6 -9.78 -14.21 -5.62
C ALA A 6 -11.19 -13.65 -5.83
N LEU A 7 -11.31 -12.42 -6.34
CA LEU A 7 -12.60 -11.83 -6.67
C LEU A 7 -13.29 -12.56 -7.82
N ASN A 8 -12.54 -12.88 -8.87
CA ASN A 8 -13.07 -13.58 -10.04
C ASN A 8 -13.55 -14.99 -9.69
N ALA A 9 -12.79 -15.71 -8.87
CA ALA A 9 -13.19 -17.03 -8.40
C ALA A 9 -14.49 -16.99 -7.60
N ASN A 10 -14.68 -15.91 -6.84
CA ASN A 10 -15.89 -15.69 -6.07
C ASN A 10 -17.10 -15.47 -6.97
N ASP A 11 -16.95 -14.69 -8.02
CA ASP A 11 -17.99 -14.42 -9.01
C ASP A 11 -18.37 -15.72 -9.75
N GLU A 12 -17.39 -16.54 -10.13
CA GLU A 12 -17.61 -17.80 -10.83
C GLU A 12 -18.40 -18.81 -9.98
N ILE A 13 -18.21 -18.81 -8.68
CA ILE A 13 -18.88 -19.72 -7.77
C ILE A 13 -20.33 -19.28 -7.51
N GLY A 14 -20.74 -18.12 -8.01
CA GLY A 14 -22.11 -17.65 -7.89
C GLY A 14 -22.50 -17.20 -6.50
N GLY A 15 -21.54 -16.70 -5.74
CA GLY A 15 -21.81 -16.07 -4.47
C GLY A 15 -22.17 -17.02 -3.35
N ILE A 16 -21.28 -17.91 -2.97
CA ILE A 16 -21.37 -18.61 -1.69
C ILE A 16 -21.13 -17.55 -0.62
N PRO A 17 -22.17 -17.11 0.15
CA PRO A 17 -22.04 -15.91 0.97
C PRO A 17 -20.89 -15.96 1.97
N ASP A 18 -20.75 -17.04 2.72
CA ASP A 18 -19.74 -17.15 3.77
C ASP A 18 -18.32 -17.26 3.21
N GLY A 19 -18.13 -18.05 2.15
CA GLY A 19 -16.85 -18.16 1.47
C GLY A 19 -16.47 -16.89 0.73
N GLY A 20 -17.47 -16.16 0.22
CA GLY A 20 -17.28 -14.92 -0.52
C GLY A 20 -16.74 -13.79 0.34
N GLU A 21 -17.36 -13.57 1.50
CA GLU A 21 -16.93 -12.52 2.43
C GLU A 21 -15.52 -12.74 2.93
N LYS A 22 -15.20 -13.97 3.32
CA LYS A 22 -13.86 -14.33 3.79
C LYS A 22 -12.81 -14.14 2.71
N ARG A 23 -13.08 -14.57 1.49
CA ARG A 23 -12.16 -14.41 0.36
C ARG A 23 -11.94 -12.94 0.03
N LEU A 24 -13.00 -12.15 0.02
CA LEU A 24 -12.90 -10.72 -0.22
C LEU A 24 -12.07 -10.04 0.86
N ALA A 25 -12.32 -10.35 2.12
CA ALA A 25 -11.58 -9.78 3.23
C ALA A 25 -10.10 -10.16 3.17
N ASN A 26 -9.78 -11.41 2.87
CA ASN A 26 -8.39 -11.85 2.68
C ASN A 26 -7.73 -11.10 1.53
N ALA A 27 -8.43 -10.91 0.41
CA ALA A 27 -7.91 -10.19 -0.74
C ALA A 27 -7.60 -8.72 -0.41
N VAL A 28 -8.48 -8.07 0.35
CA VAL A 28 -8.27 -6.69 0.80
C VAL A 28 -7.03 -6.58 1.69
N ILE A 29 -6.88 -7.48 2.65
CA ILE A 29 -5.73 -7.50 3.55
C ILE A 29 -4.44 -7.80 2.79
N LEU A 30 -4.47 -8.74 1.84
CA LEU A 30 -3.31 -9.05 1.01
C LEU A 30 -2.89 -7.87 0.15
N GLN A 31 -3.84 -7.14 -0.41
CA GLN A 31 -3.53 -5.94 -1.18
C GLN A 31 -2.91 -4.85 -0.29
N ALA A 32 -3.48 -4.63 0.87
CA ALA A 32 -2.93 -3.69 1.84
C ALA A 32 -1.51 -4.10 2.27
N TRP A 33 -1.28 -5.38 2.49
CA TRP A 33 0.05 -5.90 2.84
C TRP A 33 1.04 -5.71 1.69
N SER A 34 0.62 -5.95 0.45
CA SER A 34 1.44 -5.70 -0.74
C SER A 34 1.89 -4.23 -0.80
N ASP A 35 0.98 -3.29 -0.51
CA ASP A 35 1.32 -1.86 -0.48
C ASP A 35 2.26 -1.53 0.69
N PHE A 36 1.98 -2.10 1.87
CA PHE A 36 2.77 -1.88 3.09
C PHE A 36 4.21 -2.36 2.92
N SER A 37 4.39 -3.51 2.28
CA SER A 37 5.71 -4.15 2.09
C SER A 37 6.37 -3.82 0.75
N HIS A 38 5.83 -2.85 0.01
CA HIS A 38 6.32 -2.49 -1.32
C HIS A 38 7.82 -2.17 -1.31
N ASP A 39 8.59 -2.81 -2.18
CA ASP A 39 10.04 -2.67 -2.27
C ASP A 39 10.53 -2.17 -3.64
N GLY A 40 9.62 -1.89 -4.56
CA GLY A 40 9.93 -1.37 -5.89
C GLY A 40 9.98 0.16 -5.93
N GLU A 41 9.94 0.70 -7.13
CA GLU A 41 9.93 2.14 -7.33
C GLU A 41 8.75 2.82 -6.62
N VAL A 42 8.99 3.99 -6.07
CA VAL A 42 7.99 4.77 -5.34
C VAL A 42 7.81 6.11 -6.02
N ASN A 43 6.70 6.26 -6.74
CA ASN A 43 6.23 7.54 -7.28
C ASN A 43 5.17 8.14 -6.34
N SER A 44 4.59 9.28 -6.70
CA SER A 44 3.59 9.96 -5.87
C SER A 44 2.36 9.09 -5.59
N GLU A 45 1.87 8.39 -6.60
CA GLU A 45 0.71 7.50 -6.46
C GLU A 45 1.03 6.32 -5.54
N ARG A 46 2.18 5.67 -5.74
CA ARG A 46 2.61 4.55 -4.91
C ARG A 46 2.83 4.98 -3.46
N LYS A 47 3.40 6.16 -3.26
CA LYS A 47 3.59 6.72 -1.92
C LYS A 47 2.27 6.86 -1.18
N SER A 48 1.24 7.34 -1.85
CA SER A 48 -0.11 7.46 -1.28
C SER A 48 -0.66 6.10 -0.83
N HIS A 49 -0.53 5.07 -1.67
CA HIS A 49 -0.96 3.71 -1.32
C HIS A 49 -0.19 3.14 -0.14
N ILE A 50 1.13 3.37 -0.07
CA ILE A 50 1.96 2.94 1.05
C ILE A 50 1.52 3.62 2.34
N GLU A 51 1.27 4.92 2.32
CA GLU A 51 0.84 5.68 3.49
C GLU A 51 -0.51 5.20 4.00
N THR A 52 -1.45 4.91 3.11
CA THR A 52 -2.76 4.36 3.47
C THR A 52 -2.60 2.98 4.11
N ALA A 53 -1.75 2.13 3.56
CA ALA A 53 -1.47 0.81 4.12
C ALA A 53 -0.84 0.91 5.52
N ARG A 54 0.06 1.86 5.72
CA ARG A 54 0.65 2.11 7.05
C ARG A 54 -0.43 2.49 8.07
N LEU A 55 -1.36 3.35 7.69
CA LEU A 55 -2.48 3.71 8.56
C LEU A 55 -3.30 2.48 8.94
N PHE A 56 -3.58 1.62 7.98
CA PHE A 56 -4.34 0.40 8.24
C PHE A 56 -3.65 -0.52 9.24
N PHE A 57 -2.35 -0.78 9.07
CA PHE A 57 -1.63 -1.74 9.90
C PHE A 57 -1.10 -1.18 11.21
N LEU A 58 -0.74 0.11 11.25
CA LEU A 58 0.02 0.68 12.36
C LEU A 58 -0.78 1.62 13.26
N SER A 59 -1.99 2.01 12.88
CA SER A 59 -2.81 2.91 13.69
C SER A 59 -3.22 2.24 15.00
N PRO A 60 -3.40 3.04 16.07
CA PRO A 60 -3.81 2.50 17.36
C PRO A 60 -5.15 1.79 17.31
N ASP A 61 -5.35 0.81 18.18
CA ASP A 61 -6.57 0.00 18.24
C ASP A 61 -7.83 0.84 18.50
N ASN A 62 -7.70 1.95 19.21
CA ASN A 62 -8.81 2.85 19.53
C ASN A 62 -9.10 3.89 18.45
N SER A 63 -8.41 3.83 17.31
CA SER A 63 -8.63 4.74 16.17
C SER A 63 -9.65 4.15 15.19
N ASP A 64 -10.13 4.98 14.27
CA ASP A 64 -11.01 4.53 13.18
C ASP A 64 -10.32 3.49 12.30
N TRP A 65 -9.04 3.67 12.02
CA TRP A 65 -8.25 2.69 11.26
C TRP A 65 -8.12 1.38 12.02
N GLY A 66 -7.92 1.42 13.34
CA GLY A 66 -7.88 0.23 14.18
C GLY A 66 -9.21 -0.52 14.17
N ALA A 67 -10.31 0.20 14.24
CA ALA A 67 -11.65 -0.40 14.14
C ALA A 67 -11.87 -1.07 12.80
N SER A 68 -11.47 -0.42 11.71
CA SER A 68 -11.53 -0.99 10.35
C SER A 68 -10.69 -2.26 10.25
N ARG A 69 -9.48 -2.24 10.79
CA ARG A 69 -8.59 -3.41 10.79
C ARG A 69 -9.24 -4.61 11.50
N ARG A 70 -9.89 -4.38 12.64
CA ARG A 70 -10.58 -5.46 13.37
C ARG A 70 -11.71 -6.06 12.55
N VAL A 71 -12.51 -5.23 11.91
CA VAL A 71 -13.61 -5.70 11.06
C VAL A 71 -13.09 -6.58 9.92
N TRP A 72 -12.08 -6.13 9.20
CA TRP A 72 -11.51 -6.89 8.08
C TRP A 72 -10.86 -8.19 8.56
N CYS A 73 -10.15 -8.16 9.68
CA CYS A 73 -9.54 -9.37 10.25
C CYS A 73 -10.60 -10.39 10.70
N ASP A 74 -11.68 -9.93 11.33
CA ASP A 74 -12.78 -10.81 11.72
C ASP A 74 -13.42 -11.47 10.51
N MET A 75 -13.69 -10.72 9.46
CA MET A 75 -14.25 -11.26 8.22
C MET A 75 -13.30 -12.25 7.54
N ALA A 76 -12.01 -12.00 7.61
CA ALA A 76 -10.99 -12.86 7.01
C ALA A 76 -10.65 -14.08 7.86
N GLY A 77 -11.09 -14.13 9.11
CA GLY A 77 -10.72 -15.20 10.03
C GLY A 77 -9.27 -15.11 10.50
N LEU A 78 -8.69 -13.90 10.53
CA LEU A 78 -7.31 -13.66 10.97
C LEU A 78 -7.28 -13.10 12.38
N ALA A 79 -6.25 -13.47 13.14
CA ALA A 79 -6.00 -12.89 14.45
C ALA A 79 -5.43 -11.48 14.29
N GLU A 80 -6.21 -10.46 14.64
CA GLU A 80 -5.83 -9.06 14.51
C GLU A 80 -4.56 -8.74 15.31
N SER A 81 -4.44 -9.30 16.52
CA SER A 81 -3.25 -9.09 17.36
C SER A 81 -1.97 -9.60 16.70
N THR A 82 -2.04 -10.75 16.02
CA THR A 82 -0.89 -11.29 15.29
C THR A 82 -0.51 -10.39 14.12
N LEU A 83 -1.49 -9.95 13.37
CA LEU A 83 -1.27 -9.05 12.23
C LEU A 83 -0.63 -7.73 12.68
N ALA A 84 -1.15 -7.13 13.74
CA ALA A 84 -0.62 -5.89 14.31
C ALA A 84 0.83 -6.06 14.79
N ARG A 85 1.13 -7.17 15.45
CA ARG A 85 2.48 -7.46 15.94
C ARG A 85 3.48 -7.61 14.80
N VAL A 86 3.15 -8.42 13.80
CA VAL A 86 4.02 -8.64 12.63
C VAL A 86 4.25 -7.34 11.88
N SER A 87 3.19 -6.52 11.73
CA SER A 87 3.29 -5.22 11.05
C SER A 87 4.27 -4.29 11.76
N ARG A 88 4.20 -4.22 13.09
CA ARG A 88 5.12 -3.39 13.89
C ARG A 88 6.56 -3.87 13.77
N GLU A 89 6.77 -5.17 13.80
CA GLU A 89 8.12 -5.76 13.66
C GLU A 89 8.76 -5.44 12.30
N LYS A 90 7.96 -5.37 11.25
CA LYS A 90 8.45 -5.15 9.88
C LYS A 90 8.44 -3.68 9.44
N ALA A 91 7.77 -2.81 10.19
CA ALA A 91 7.51 -1.42 9.77
C ALA A 91 8.79 -0.64 9.45
N GLU A 92 9.80 -0.70 10.31
CA GLU A 92 11.06 0.04 10.10
C GLU A 92 11.82 -0.46 8.87
N HIS A 93 11.86 -1.75 8.67
CA HIS A 93 12.53 -2.34 7.52
C HIS A 93 11.90 -1.86 6.20
N PHE A 94 10.58 -1.94 6.10
CA PHE A 94 9.86 -1.50 4.90
C PHE A 94 9.99 0.01 4.69
N LYS A 95 9.88 0.78 5.78
CA LYS A 95 10.01 2.24 5.72
C LYS A 95 11.38 2.66 5.20
N THR A 96 12.45 2.04 5.65
CA THR A 96 13.80 2.35 5.22
C THR A 96 13.96 2.18 3.71
N ILE A 97 13.46 1.07 3.17
CA ILE A 97 13.51 0.80 1.73
C ILE A 97 12.67 1.82 0.96
N GLN A 98 11.46 2.07 1.42
CA GLN A 98 10.51 2.95 0.74
C GLN A 98 10.96 4.41 0.77
N ASP A 99 11.53 4.87 1.86
CA ASP A 99 12.07 6.24 1.97
C ASP A 99 13.24 6.45 1.03
N ALA A 100 14.12 5.46 0.87
CA ALA A 100 15.23 5.51 -0.08
C ALA A 100 14.70 5.59 -1.52
N LYS A 101 13.70 4.81 -1.86
CA LYS A 101 13.09 4.83 -3.19
C LYS A 101 12.38 6.14 -3.47
N TRP A 102 11.71 6.70 -2.47
CA TRP A 102 11.08 8.01 -2.59
C TRP A 102 12.11 9.12 -2.82
N ALA A 103 13.24 9.09 -2.09
CA ALA A 103 14.32 10.05 -2.27
C ALA A 103 14.89 10.00 -3.70
N GLU A 104 15.06 8.80 -4.27
CA GLU A 104 15.49 8.63 -5.67
C GLU A 104 14.49 9.27 -6.64
N TYR A 105 13.21 9.07 -6.42
CA TYR A 105 12.15 9.64 -7.26
C TYR A 105 12.16 11.17 -7.22
N VAL A 106 12.25 11.75 -6.03
CA VAL A 106 12.30 13.22 -5.84
C VAL A 106 13.53 13.80 -6.54
N LYS A 107 14.67 13.15 -6.40
CA LYS A 107 15.92 13.56 -7.07
C LYS A 107 15.75 13.58 -8.59
N THR A 108 15.13 12.54 -9.14
CA THR A 108 14.85 12.45 -10.58
C THR A 108 13.93 13.59 -11.05
N LEU A 109 12.90 13.91 -10.27
CA LEU A 109 12.01 15.02 -10.60
C LEU A 109 12.72 16.37 -10.60
N GLU A 110 13.60 16.61 -9.63
CA GLU A 110 14.36 17.85 -9.54
C GLU A 110 15.35 17.98 -10.70
N GLU A 111 16.00 16.89 -11.08
CA GLU A 111 16.89 16.86 -12.25
C GLU A 111 16.12 17.21 -13.54
N LYS A 112 14.93 16.66 -13.72
CA LYS A 112 14.06 16.98 -14.87
C LYS A 112 13.66 18.43 -14.89
N LYS A 113 13.31 19.00 -13.73
CA LYS A 113 12.97 20.42 -13.61
C LYS A 113 14.16 21.31 -13.96
N MET A 114 15.36 20.95 -13.50
CA MET A 114 16.58 21.69 -13.80
C MET A 114 16.88 21.68 -15.30
N LEU A 115 16.75 20.54 -15.95
CA LEU A 115 16.96 20.41 -17.40
C LEU A 115 15.97 21.26 -18.20
N LYS A 116 14.71 21.30 -17.77
CA LYS A 116 13.70 22.16 -18.40
C LYS A 116 14.03 23.63 -18.25
N ARG A 117 14.50 24.06 -17.08
CA ARG A 117 14.93 25.45 -16.85
C ARG A 117 16.10 25.83 -17.72
N GLN A 118 17.08 24.95 -17.86
CA GLN A 118 18.24 25.17 -18.72
C GLN A 118 17.85 25.29 -20.20
N ALA A 119 16.96 24.42 -20.65
CA ALA A 119 16.44 24.46 -22.01
C ALA A 119 15.69 25.76 -22.28
N ALA A 120 14.85 26.22 -21.33
CA ALA A 120 14.15 27.50 -21.43
C ALA A 120 15.10 28.68 -21.47
N ARG A 121 16.16 28.68 -20.69
CA ARG A 121 17.21 29.72 -20.70
C ARG A 121 17.91 29.79 -22.06
N LYS A 122 18.24 28.64 -22.64
CA LYS A 122 18.88 28.59 -23.97
C LYS A 122 17.98 29.17 -25.04
N LYS A 123 16.65 28.97 -24.96
CA LYS A 123 15.70 29.53 -25.90
C LYS A 123 15.56 31.06 -25.78
N THR A 124 15.71 31.60 -24.57
CA THR A 124 15.54 33.03 -24.32
C THR A 124 16.81 33.86 -24.48
N SER A 125 17.97 33.23 -24.58
CA SER A 125 19.25 33.91 -24.67
C SER A 125 19.71 34.19 -26.11
N LYS A 126 18.83 34.10 -27.09
CA LYS A 126 19.14 34.47 -28.48
C LYS A 126 18.84 35.93 -28.72
#